data_149c33ea9a201d7a92338b49d78e1b14
#
_entry.id   149c33ea9a201d7a92338b49d78e1b14
#
_cell.length_a   1.000
_cell.length_b   1.000
_cell.length_c   1.000
_cell.angle_alpha   90.00
_cell.angle_beta   90.00
_cell.angle_gamma   90.00
#
_symmetry.space_group_name_H-M   'P 1'
#
loop_
_entity.id
_entity.type
_entity.pdbx_description
1 polymer ?
#
loop_
_entity_poly.entity_id
_entity_poly.type
_entity_poly.pdbx_seq_one_letter_code
_entity_poly.pdbx_strand_id
1 'polypeptide(L)'
;MKFKKLLIVAVLSAIAFTSCKDQKKEEQAEKEKMEMQRMEAEKEAEMKANEAKMEMESNSVAAKAMATPELSTMVSAMQSAKLAEMMKTQAGPFTVFAPTNDAFSKVPKATLDKLMLPENKADLQQLLNYHVVNGIITYGQLMQSVKDNDGTYKFKTAEGAELTAMMSGEKVVLKDENGKTAIITQVDVDASNGVVHIIDAVLMKEAIKQ
;
A
#
# COMPACT_ATOMS: atom_id res chain seq x y z
N MET A 1 -40.27 -1.23 22.14
CA MET A 1 -41.40 -0.97 23.11
C MET A 1 -40.84 -0.60 24.47
N LYS A 2 -41.38 0.48 24.98
CA LYS A 2 -41.41 1.02 26.35
C LYS A 2 -40.19 1.83 26.81
N PHE A 3 -40.35 3.13 26.60
CA PHE A 3 -39.77 4.24 27.32
C PHE A 3 -40.01 4.11 28.83
N LYS A 4 -38.98 4.31 29.65
CA LYS A 4 -39.15 4.71 31.05
C LYS A 4 -38.61 6.12 31.25
N LYS A 5 -39.57 7.02 31.46
CA LYS A 5 -39.37 8.39 31.88
C LYS A 5 -38.75 8.42 33.26
N LEU A 6 -37.65 9.16 33.40
CA LEU A 6 -37.05 9.45 34.69
C LEU A 6 -37.58 10.78 35.20
N LEU A 7 -38.19 10.72 36.36
CA LEU A 7 -38.71 11.86 37.13
C LEU A 7 -37.54 12.67 37.70
N ILE A 8 -37.54 13.94 37.38
CA ILE A 8 -36.70 14.95 38.03
C ILE A 8 -37.43 15.37 39.31
N VAL A 9 -36.85 15.07 40.44
CA VAL A 9 -37.24 15.66 41.72
C VAL A 9 -36.29 16.80 42.03
N ALA A 10 -36.81 18.01 41.91
CA ALA A 10 -36.16 19.22 42.37
C ALA A 10 -36.24 19.25 43.90
N VAL A 11 -35.12 19.25 44.57
CA VAL A 11 -35.01 19.68 45.98
C VAL A 11 -34.21 20.97 45.99
N LEU A 12 -34.96 22.07 46.08
CA LEU A 12 -34.45 23.36 46.52
C LEU A 12 -34.30 23.29 48.04
N SER A 13 -33.09 23.47 48.55
CA SER A 13 -32.86 23.90 49.91
C SER A 13 -31.66 24.80 49.93
N ALA A 14 -31.93 26.04 50.24
CA ALA A 14 -30.96 27.11 50.47
C ALA A 14 -30.03 26.77 51.64
N ILE A 15 -28.73 26.88 51.44
CA ILE A 15 -27.79 27.21 52.50
C ILE A 15 -26.82 28.25 51.93
N ALA A 16 -26.79 29.37 52.62
CA ALA A 16 -26.05 30.56 52.33
C ALA A 16 -24.55 30.44 52.63
N PHE A 17 -23.78 31.16 51.86
CA PHE A 17 -22.51 31.81 52.22
C PHE A 17 -21.50 31.03 53.09
N THR A 18 -20.56 30.34 52.40
CA THR A 18 -19.15 30.38 52.83
C THR A 18 -18.24 30.02 51.64
N SER A 19 -17.32 30.90 51.39
CA SER A 19 -16.04 30.69 50.71
C SER A 19 -16.03 30.58 49.17
N CYS A 20 -15.99 31.73 48.50
CA CYS A 20 -15.51 31.90 47.13
C CYS A 20 -14.07 31.42 46.86
N LYS A 21 -13.39 30.87 47.84
CA LYS A 21 -12.02 30.41 47.74
C LYS A 21 -11.91 28.92 47.46
N ASP A 22 -12.92 28.14 47.89
CA ASP A 22 -12.92 26.68 47.64
C ASP A 22 -13.48 26.33 46.27
N GLN A 23 -14.49 27.07 45.76
CA GLN A 23 -15.04 26.87 44.43
C GLN A 23 -14.02 27.10 43.30
N LYS A 24 -13.14 28.10 43.44
CA LYS A 24 -12.04 28.31 42.45
C LYS A 24 -11.02 27.19 42.45
N LYS A 25 -10.80 26.54 43.62
CA LYS A 25 -9.85 25.46 43.73
C LYS A 25 -10.40 24.13 43.19
N GLU A 26 -11.70 23.89 43.35
CA GLU A 26 -12.39 22.75 42.77
C GLU A 26 -12.49 22.88 41.23
N GLU A 27 -12.86 24.08 40.74
CA GLU A 27 -12.91 24.35 39.29
C GLU A 27 -11.54 24.24 38.59
N GLN A 28 -10.47 24.62 39.28
CA GLN A 28 -9.10 24.44 38.79
C GLN A 28 -8.67 22.97 38.79
N ALA A 29 -8.98 22.21 39.84
CA ALA A 29 -8.69 20.79 39.93
C ALA A 29 -9.48 19.97 38.88
N GLU A 30 -10.71 20.36 38.57
CA GLU A 30 -11.54 19.73 37.56
C GLU A 30 -11.01 20.03 36.14
N LYS A 31 -10.55 21.25 35.89
CA LYS A 31 -9.87 21.61 34.63
C LYS A 31 -8.55 20.86 34.43
N GLU A 32 -7.71 20.79 35.47
CA GLU A 32 -6.44 20.03 35.41
C GLU A 32 -6.70 18.54 35.19
N LYS A 33 -7.73 17.98 35.82
CA LYS A 33 -8.11 16.57 35.62
C LYS A 33 -8.64 16.31 34.20
N MET A 34 -9.42 17.23 33.67
CA MET A 34 -9.95 17.15 32.30
C MET A 34 -8.84 17.30 31.25
N GLU A 35 -7.89 18.20 31.50
CA GLU A 35 -6.71 18.40 30.65
C GLU A 35 -5.78 17.20 30.69
N MET A 36 -5.57 16.58 31.86
CA MET A 36 -4.80 15.35 32.02
C MET A 36 -5.44 14.18 31.28
N GLN A 37 -6.77 13.99 31.43
CA GLN A 37 -7.51 12.96 30.69
C GLN A 37 -7.47 13.17 29.17
N ARG A 38 -7.50 14.44 28.74
CA ARG A 38 -7.37 14.77 27.32
C ARG A 38 -5.99 14.43 26.78
N MET A 39 -4.94 14.77 27.54
CA MET A 39 -3.56 14.42 27.17
C MET A 39 -3.32 12.90 27.16
N GLU A 40 -3.89 12.16 28.11
CA GLU A 40 -3.82 10.69 28.13
C GLU A 40 -4.54 10.08 26.90
N ALA A 41 -5.74 10.56 26.59
CA ALA A 41 -6.49 10.10 25.44
C ALA A 41 -5.79 10.43 24.11
N GLU A 42 -5.18 11.61 24.01
CA GLU A 42 -4.42 12.03 22.83
C GLU A 42 -3.16 11.16 22.65
N LYS A 43 -2.45 10.87 23.74
CA LYS A 43 -1.27 10.00 23.75
C LYS A 43 -1.62 8.54 23.42
N GLU A 44 -2.75 8.05 23.91
CA GLU A 44 -3.24 6.71 23.59
C GLU A 44 -3.67 6.62 22.11
N ALA A 45 -4.30 7.66 21.58
CA ALA A 45 -4.66 7.75 20.18
C ALA A 45 -3.43 7.81 19.25
N GLU A 46 -2.40 8.56 19.66
CA GLU A 46 -1.12 8.64 18.94
C GLU A 46 -0.38 7.31 18.95
N MET A 47 -0.36 6.60 20.08
CA MET A 47 0.24 5.26 20.16
C MET A 47 -0.48 4.28 19.26
N LYS A 48 -1.80 4.23 19.30
CA LYS A 48 -2.61 3.35 18.42
C LYS A 48 -2.42 3.68 16.93
N ALA A 49 -2.35 4.96 16.59
CA ALA A 49 -2.08 5.39 15.21
C ALA A 49 -0.67 4.97 14.75
N ASN A 50 0.31 5.04 15.64
CA ASN A 50 1.68 4.62 15.36
C ASN A 50 1.78 3.09 15.19
N GLU A 51 1.12 2.32 16.06
CA GLU A 51 1.05 0.86 15.94
C GLU A 51 0.39 0.44 14.62
N ALA A 52 -0.77 1.02 14.27
CA ALA A 52 -1.46 0.75 13.01
C ALA A 52 -0.59 1.10 11.79
N LYS A 53 0.17 2.20 11.86
CA LYS A 53 1.12 2.58 10.82
C LYS A 53 2.25 1.57 10.68
N MET A 54 2.85 1.13 11.77
CA MET A 54 3.92 0.13 11.77
C MET A 54 3.42 -1.21 11.25
N GLU A 55 2.21 -1.63 11.59
CA GLU A 55 1.58 -2.84 11.07
C GLU A 55 1.33 -2.74 9.56
N MET A 56 0.81 -1.60 9.10
CA MET A 56 0.63 -1.34 7.67
C MET A 56 1.96 -1.39 6.92
N GLU A 57 3.00 -0.75 7.43
CA GLU A 57 4.31 -0.72 6.79
C GLU A 57 4.98 -2.10 6.75
N SER A 58 4.87 -2.90 7.82
CA SER A 58 5.46 -4.24 7.92
C SER A 58 4.81 -5.28 7.01
N ASN A 59 3.57 -5.04 6.60
CA ASN A 59 2.82 -5.91 5.69
C ASN A 59 2.58 -5.30 4.30
N SER A 60 3.21 -4.16 3.97
CA SER A 60 3.06 -3.49 2.68
C SER A 60 3.56 -4.34 1.49
N VAL A 61 3.17 -3.99 0.26
CA VAL A 61 3.66 -4.63 -0.97
C VAL A 61 5.20 -4.65 -1.03
N ALA A 62 5.85 -3.58 -0.57
CA ALA A 62 7.30 -3.51 -0.48
C ALA A 62 7.86 -4.48 0.56
N ALA A 63 7.23 -4.57 1.74
CA ALA A 63 7.66 -5.51 2.79
C ALA A 63 7.47 -6.96 2.36
N LYS A 64 6.38 -7.30 1.68
CA LYS A 64 6.15 -8.64 1.11
C LYS A 64 7.21 -8.99 0.07
N ALA A 65 7.55 -8.05 -0.81
CA ALA A 65 8.64 -8.25 -1.78
C ALA A 65 9.99 -8.48 -1.08
N MET A 66 10.31 -7.70 -0.05
CA MET A 66 11.55 -7.85 0.74
C MET A 66 11.63 -9.19 1.49
N ALA A 67 10.50 -9.73 1.91
CA ALA A 67 10.42 -11.02 2.59
C ALA A 67 10.51 -12.22 1.63
N THR A 68 10.46 -11.99 0.32
CA THR A 68 10.49 -13.03 -0.72
C THR A 68 11.88 -13.10 -1.37
N PRO A 69 12.70 -14.15 -1.10
CA PRO A 69 14.08 -14.24 -1.59
C PRO A 69 14.20 -14.21 -3.12
N GLU A 70 13.19 -14.74 -3.82
CA GLU A 70 13.12 -14.77 -5.29
C GLU A 70 12.97 -13.38 -5.92
N LEU A 71 12.67 -12.35 -5.13
CA LEU A 71 12.48 -10.96 -5.56
C LEU A 71 13.64 -10.04 -5.16
N SER A 72 14.77 -10.58 -4.68
CA SER A 72 15.88 -9.79 -4.14
C SER A 72 16.46 -8.79 -5.15
N THR A 73 16.49 -9.12 -6.44
CA THR A 73 16.94 -8.21 -7.51
C THR A 73 15.97 -7.04 -7.68
N MET A 74 14.66 -7.31 -7.67
CA MET A 74 13.63 -6.27 -7.72
C MET A 74 13.71 -5.36 -6.50
N VAL A 75 13.89 -5.94 -5.31
CA VAL A 75 14.03 -5.17 -4.05
C VAL A 75 15.25 -4.24 -4.14
N SER A 76 16.40 -4.73 -4.63
CA SER A 76 17.60 -3.91 -4.84
C SER A 76 17.34 -2.76 -5.82
N ALA A 77 16.62 -3.04 -6.91
CA ALA A 77 16.21 -2.02 -7.87
C ALA A 77 15.28 -0.97 -7.25
N MET A 78 14.28 -1.41 -6.46
CA MET A 78 13.36 -0.51 -5.73
C MET A 78 14.11 0.38 -4.73
N GLN A 79 15.11 -0.14 -4.02
CA GLN A 79 15.94 0.63 -3.11
C GLN A 79 16.78 1.67 -3.85
N SER A 80 17.44 1.28 -4.95
CA SER A 80 18.23 2.18 -5.81
C SER A 80 17.38 3.29 -6.42
N ALA A 81 16.15 2.98 -6.81
CA ALA A 81 15.17 3.94 -7.31
C ALA A 81 14.55 4.83 -6.21
N LYS A 82 14.74 4.51 -4.92
CA LYS A 82 14.07 5.10 -3.76
C LYS A 82 12.54 4.93 -3.78
N LEU A 83 12.05 3.89 -4.44
CA LEU A 83 10.62 3.55 -4.49
C LEU A 83 10.20 2.62 -3.34
N ALA A 84 11.12 1.85 -2.77
CA ALA A 84 10.83 0.91 -1.70
C ALA A 84 10.17 1.59 -0.49
N GLU A 85 10.71 2.73 -0.04
CA GLU A 85 10.17 3.47 1.10
C GLU A 85 8.82 4.11 0.77
N MET A 86 8.67 4.66 -0.44
CA MET A 86 7.41 5.23 -0.89
C MET A 86 6.30 4.19 -0.94
N MET A 87 6.56 3.01 -1.51
CA MET A 87 5.58 1.92 -1.61
C MET A 87 5.31 1.23 -0.26
N LYS A 88 6.20 1.39 0.73
CA LYS A 88 6.01 0.92 2.09
C LYS A 88 5.04 1.81 2.87
N THR A 89 5.15 3.13 2.71
CA THR A 89 4.41 4.13 3.50
C THR A 89 3.13 4.61 2.83
N GLN A 90 3.02 4.46 1.51
CA GLN A 90 1.85 4.90 0.74
C GLN A 90 0.65 3.98 0.96
N ALA A 91 -0.51 4.57 1.23
CA ALA A 91 -1.72 3.82 1.56
C ALA A 91 -2.27 2.93 0.42
N GLY A 92 -1.84 3.13 -0.82
CA GLY A 92 -2.35 2.35 -1.96
C GLY A 92 -3.79 2.70 -2.34
N PRO A 93 -4.57 1.76 -2.86
CA PRO A 93 -4.20 0.38 -3.14
C PRO A 93 -3.34 0.20 -4.41
N PHE A 94 -2.45 -0.80 -4.39
CA PHE A 94 -1.56 -1.12 -5.51
C PHE A 94 -1.68 -2.58 -5.94
N THR A 95 -1.48 -2.84 -7.22
CA THR A 95 -1.16 -4.18 -7.74
C THR A 95 0.25 -4.14 -8.28
N VAL A 96 1.12 -5.02 -7.78
CA VAL A 96 2.51 -5.09 -8.18
C VAL A 96 2.77 -6.41 -8.91
N PHE A 97 3.22 -6.33 -10.14
CA PHE A 97 3.70 -7.49 -10.90
C PHE A 97 5.22 -7.63 -10.69
N ALA A 98 5.61 -8.48 -9.75
CA ALA A 98 6.98 -8.60 -9.28
C ALA A 98 7.78 -9.63 -10.08
N PRO A 99 8.75 -9.22 -10.93
CA PRO A 99 9.61 -10.16 -11.65
C PRO A 99 10.60 -10.82 -10.70
N THR A 100 10.79 -12.15 -10.88
CA THR A 100 11.76 -12.94 -10.12
C THR A 100 13.20 -12.59 -10.48
N ASN A 101 14.17 -13.06 -9.68
CA ASN A 101 15.60 -12.99 -10.01
C ASN A 101 15.89 -13.65 -11.35
N ASP A 102 15.25 -14.78 -11.65
CA ASP A 102 15.36 -15.46 -12.94
C ASP A 102 14.79 -14.62 -14.09
N ALA A 103 13.72 -13.87 -13.85
CA ALA A 103 13.19 -12.92 -14.81
C ALA A 103 14.21 -11.82 -15.16
N PHE A 104 14.91 -11.30 -14.16
CA PHE A 104 15.99 -10.31 -14.36
C PHE A 104 17.20 -10.90 -15.05
N SER A 105 17.54 -12.17 -14.80
CA SER A 105 18.66 -12.84 -15.47
C SER A 105 18.48 -13.00 -16.99
N LYS A 106 17.22 -12.97 -17.46
CA LYS A 106 16.86 -12.96 -18.91
C LYS A 106 17.05 -11.59 -19.58
N VAL A 107 17.23 -10.54 -18.78
CA VAL A 107 17.52 -9.18 -19.30
C VAL A 107 19.02 -9.11 -19.64
N PRO A 108 19.40 -8.52 -20.79
CA PRO A 108 20.82 -8.33 -21.11
C PRO A 108 21.53 -7.61 -19.96
N LYS A 109 22.65 -8.20 -19.51
CA LYS A 109 23.41 -7.68 -18.37
C LYS A 109 23.78 -6.21 -18.54
N ALA A 110 24.21 -5.81 -19.75
CA ALA A 110 24.55 -4.43 -20.05
C ALA A 110 23.38 -3.46 -19.84
N THR A 111 22.15 -3.90 -20.15
CA THR A 111 20.93 -3.09 -19.92
C THR A 111 20.63 -2.97 -18.43
N LEU A 112 20.73 -4.09 -17.70
CA LEU A 112 20.47 -4.08 -16.26
C LEU A 112 21.53 -3.25 -15.51
N ASP A 113 22.82 -3.43 -15.83
CA ASP A 113 23.92 -2.68 -15.25
C ASP A 113 23.73 -1.17 -15.51
N LYS A 114 23.35 -0.79 -16.74
CA LYS A 114 23.05 0.60 -17.11
C LYS A 114 21.88 1.17 -16.29
N LEU A 115 20.78 0.42 -16.15
CA LEU A 115 19.60 0.86 -15.38
C LEU A 115 19.89 1.06 -13.88
N MET A 116 20.83 0.27 -13.34
CA MET A 116 21.21 0.35 -11.92
C MET A 116 22.16 1.52 -11.61
N LEU A 117 22.69 2.22 -12.63
CA LEU A 117 23.54 3.39 -12.42
C LEU A 117 22.75 4.56 -11.81
N PRO A 118 23.35 5.33 -10.89
CA PRO A 118 22.67 6.47 -10.25
C PRO A 118 22.15 7.53 -11.23
N GLU A 119 22.85 7.74 -12.34
CA GLU A 119 22.46 8.66 -13.42
C GLU A 119 21.20 8.22 -14.17
N ASN A 120 20.90 6.92 -14.19
CA ASN A 120 19.74 6.34 -14.88
C ASN A 120 18.59 6.01 -13.91
N LYS A 121 18.60 6.63 -12.74
CA LYS A 121 17.56 6.42 -11.71
C LYS A 121 16.14 6.68 -12.25
N ALA A 122 15.97 7.66 -13.14
CA ALA A 122 14.66 7.96 -13.73
C ALA A 122 14.15 6.80 -14.60
N ASP A 123 15.04 6.20 -15.41
CA ASP A 123 14.71 5.05 -16.26
C ASP A 123 14.38 3.81 -15.40
N LEU A 124 15.11 3.63 -14.30
CA LEU A 124 14.84 2.57 -13.34
C LEU A 124 13.47 2.78 -12.64
N GLN A 125 13.14 4.00 -12.29
CA GLN A 125 11.82 4.35 -11.73
C GLN A 125 10.71 4.08 -12.74
N GLN A 126 10.89 4.44 -14.00
CA GLN A 126 9.92 4.15 -15.06
C GLN A 126 9.73 2.63 -15.23
N LEU A 127 10.82 1.86 -15.28
CA LEU A 127 10.75 0.40 -15.33
C LEU A 127 9.95 -0.19 -14.18
N LEU A 128 10.20 0.26 -12.95
CA LEU A 128 9.50 -0.23 -11.76
C LEU A 128 8.04 0.19 -11.74
N ASN A 129 7.73 1.45 -12.09
CA ASN A 129 6.35 1.94 -12.20
C ASN A 129 5.56 1.26 -13.32
N TYR A 130 6.25 0.74 -14.36
CA TYR A 130 5.65 -0.08 -15.40
C TYR A 130 5.10 -1.41 -14.86
N HIS A 131 5.65 -1.89 -13.74
CA HIS A 131 5.21 -3.11 -13.06
C HIS A 131 4.19 -2.85 -11.96
N VAL A 132 3.80 -1.60 -11.74
CA VAL A 132 2.82 -1.20 -10.72
C VAL A 132 1.55 -0.71 -11.39
N VAL A 133 0.42 -1.09 -10.83
CA VAL A 133 -0.91 -0.61 -11.23
C VAL A 133 -1.60 0.01 -10.02
N ASN A 134 -2.23 1.15 -10.21
CA ASN A 134 -3.07 1.75 -9.19
C ASN A 134 -4.39 0.97 -9.09
N GLY A 135 -4.75 0.56 -7.88
CA GLY A 135 -5.92 -0.26 -7.61
C GLY A 135 -5.57 -1.73 -7.34
N ILE A 136 -6.55 -2.47 -6.84
CA ILE A 136 -6.43 -3.92 -6.63
C ILE A 136 -6.97 -4.63 -7.88
N ILE A 137 -6.14 -5.44 -8.48
CA ILE A 137 -6.50 -6.35 -9.55
C ILE A 137 -6.10 -7.77 -9.10
N THR A 138 -7.06 -8.55 -8.64
CA THR A 138 -6.84 -9.94 -8.28
C THR A 138 -6.69 -10.81 -9.52
N TYR A 139 -6.09 -11.99 -9.37
CA TYR A 139 -5.96 -12.95 -10.47
C TYR A 139 -7.32 -13.37 -11.03
N GLY A 140 -8.31 -13.56 -10.16
CA GLY A 140 -9.68 -13.85 -10.55
C GLY A 140 -10.30 -12.74 -11.40
N GLN A 141 -10.08 -11.48 -11.02
CA GLN A 141 -10.53 -10.31 -11.80
C GLN A 141 -9.83 -10.23 -13.16
N LEU A 142 -8.51 -10.49 -13.22
CA LEU A 142 -7.78 -10.56 -14.49
C LEU A 142 -8.36 -11.62 -15.41
N MET A 143 -8.57 -12.83 -14.90
CA MET A 143 -9.16 -13.93 -15.67
C MET A 143 -10.55 -13.57 -16.19
N GLN A 144 -11.40 -13.00 -15.34
CA GLN A 144 -12.76 -12.62 -15.73
C GLN A 144 -12.72 -11.49 -16.76
N SER A 145 -11.93 -10.45 -16.54
CA SER A 145 -11.78 -9.35 -17.47
C SER A 145 -11.26 -9.79 -18.84
N VAL A 146 -10.33 -10.75 -18.88
CA VAL A 146 -9.85 -11.32 -20.15
C VAL A 146 -10.98 -12.07 -20.88
N LYS A 147 -11.79 -12.86 -20.15
CA LYS A 147 -12.93 -13.58 -20.75
C LYS A 147 -14.01 -12.63 -21.27
N ASP A 148 -14.30 -11.57 -20.53
CA ASP A 148 -15.35 -10.58 -20.87
C ASP A 148 -14.94 -9.65 -22.02
N ASN A 149 -13.65 -9.62 -22.37
CA ASN A 149 -13.09 -8.76 -23.43
C ASN A 149 -12.42 -9.59 -24.56
N ASP A 150 -13.10 -10.60 -25.04
CA ASP A 150 -12.69 -11.41 -26.20
C ASP A 150 -11.26 -11.97 -26.12
N GLY A 151 -10.87 -12.40 -24.92
CA GLY A 151 -9.58 -13.05 -24.68
C GLY A 151 -8.40 -12.11 -24.40
N THR A 152 -8.63 -10.78 -24.37
CA THR A 152 -7.61 -9.79 -24.03
C THR A 152 -8.16 -8.67 -23.16
N TYR A 153 -7.44 -8.27 -22.13
CA TYR A 153 -7.80 -7.16 -21.27
C TYR A 153 -6.64 -6.18 -21.14
N LYS A 154 -6.90 -4.90 -21.45
CA LYS A 154 -5.92 -3.82 -21.41
C LYS A 154 -6.13 -2.96 -20.18
N PHE A 155 -5.06 -2.64 -19.48
CA PHE A 155 -5.06 -1.76 -18.32
C PHE A 155 -3.81 -0.90 -18.28
N LYS A 156 -3.89 0.22 -17.55
CA LYS A 156 -2.78 1.18 -17.45
C LYS A 156 -1.94 0.92 -16.20
N THR A 157 -0.63 1.00 -16.37
CA THR A 157 0.34 0.98 -15.29
C THR A 157 0.43 2.35 -14.58
N ALA A 158 1.11 2.41 -13.44
CA ALA A 158 1.40 3.67 -12.74
C ALA A 158 2.26 4.63 -13.56
N GLU A 159 3.03 4.09 -14.54
CA GLU A 159 3.79 4.87 -15.53
C GLU A 159 2.88 5.47 -16.63
N GLY A 160 1.60 5.07 -16.68
CA GLY A 160 0.64 5.49 -17.69
C GLY A 160 0.71 4.69 -19.01
N ALA A 161 1.61 3.73 -19.10
CA ALA A 161 1.74 2.81 -20.24
C ALA A 161 0.68 1.70 -20.17
N GLU A 162 0.46 1.00 -21.30
CA GLU A 162 -0.55 -0.06 -21.41
C GLU A 162 0.08 -1.44 -21.24
N LEU A 163 -0.52 -2.26 -20.38
CA LEU A 163 -0.29 -3.69 -20.32
C LEU A 163 -1.52 -4.43 -20.82
N THR A 164 -1.30 -5.56 -21.50
CA THR A 164 -2.37 -6.43 -21.97
C THR A 164 -2.29 -7.75 -21.24
N ALA A 165 -3.35 -8.12 -20.52
CA ALA A 165 -3.54 -9.47 -20.00
C ALA A 165 -4.24 -10.34 -21.05
N MET A 166 -3.81 -11.59 -21.20
CA MET A 166 -4.39 -12.59 -22.09
C MET A 166 -4.31 -13.98 -21.48
N MET A 167 -5.13 -14.91 -21.97
CA MET A 167 -5.01 -16.32 -21.58
C MET A 167 -3.98 -17.04 -22.44
N SER A 168 -3.13 -17.85 -21.82
CA SER A 168 -2.27 -18.82 -22.48
C SER A 168 -2.49 -20.18 -21.82
N GLY A 169 -3.36 -21.00 -22.41
CA GLY A 169 -3.92 -22.15 -21.75
C GLY A 169 -4.74 -21.75 -20.52
N GLU A 170 -4.41 -22.28 -19.35
CA GLU A 170 -5.10 -21.99 -18.10
C GLU A 170 -4.49 -20.80 -17.31
N LYS A 171 -3.39 -20.20 -17.82
CA LYS A 171 -2.67 -19.14 -17.12
C LYS A 171 -2.93 -17.79 -17.74
N VAL A 172 -2.95 -16.76 -16.91
CA VAL A 172 -2.91 -15.38 -17.36
C VAL A 172 -1.46 -15.00 -17.67
N VAL A 173 -1.28 -14.41 -18.83
CA VAL A 173 0.00 -13.88 -19.33
C VAL A 173 -0.16 -12.39 -19.54
N LEU A 174 0.81 -11.63 -19.09
CA LEU A 174 0.91 -10.20 -19.36
C LEU A 174 1.76 -9.97 -20.60
N LYS A 175 1.36 -9.06 -21.45
CA LYS A 175 2.09 -8.65 -22.64
C LYS A 175 2.38 -7.16 -22.59
N ASP A 176 3.64 -6.79 -22.80
CA ASP A 176 4.06 -5.39 -22.87
C ASP A 176 3.90 -4.79 -24.28
N GLU A 177 4.14 -3.49 -24.42
CA GLU A 177 4.08 -2.75 -25.69
C GLU A 177 5.08 -3.28 -26.74
N ASN A 178 6.14 -3.98 -26.34
CA ASN A 178 7.11 -4.60 -27.23
C ASN A 178 6.72 -6.01 -27.68
N GLY A 179 5.58 -6.51 -27.21
CA GLY A 179 5.14 -7.86 -27.47
C GLY A 179 5.79 -8.94 -26.61
N LYS A 180 6.64 -8.56 -25.64
CA LYS A 180 7.21 -9.50 -24.66
C LYS A 180 6.13 -9.93 -23.68
N THR A 181 6.15 -11.21 -23.32
CA THR A 181 5.18 -11.80 -22.41
C THR A 181 5.82 -12.22 -21.10
N ALA A 182 5.04 -12.12 -20.01
CA ALA A 182 5.37 -12.61 -18.69
C ALA A 182 4.22 -13.45 -18.14
N ILE A 183 4.54 -14.64 -17.65
CA ILE A 183 3.56 -15.55 -17.03
C ILE A 183 3.47 -15.19 -15.55
N ILE A 184 2.25 -15.12 -15.04
CA ILE A 184 2.03 -15.01 -13.60
C ILE A 184 2.24 -16.38 -12.98
N THR A 185 3.26 -16.51 -12.13
CA THR A 185 3.69 -17.77 -11.50
C THR A 185 3.13 -17.95 -10.09
N GLN A 186 2.98 -16.84 -9.36
CA GLN A 186 2.31 -16.79 -8.06
C GLN A 186 1.33 -15.64 -8.05
N VAL A 187 0.14 -15.88 -7.52
CA VAL A 187 -1.00 -14.99 -7.57
C VAL A 187 -1.40 -14.51 -6.18
N ASP A 188 -2.00 -13.33 -6.12
CA ASP A 188 -2.76 -12.83 -4.97
C ASP A 188 -1.99 -12.91 -3.64
N VAL A 189 -0.70 -12.49 -3.62
CA VAL A 189 0.03 -12.31 -2.38
C VAL A 189 -0.48 -11.03 -1.71
N ASP A 190 -1.30 -11.19 -0.68
CA ASP A 190 -1.94 -10.09 0.03
C ASP A 190 -0.94 -9.21 0.78
N ALA A 191 -1.13 -7.91 0.67
CA ALA A 191 -0.40 -6.90 1.40
C ALA A 191 -1.36 -5.83 1.97
N SER A 192 -0.93 -5.12 3.01
CA SER A 192 -1.75 -4.10 3.70
C SER A 192 -2.19 -2.94 2.78
N ASN A 193 -1.42 -2.66 1.75
CA ASN A 193 -1.68 -1.58 0.79
C ASN A 193 -1.81 -2.07 -0.66
N GLY A 194 -2.09 -3.36 -0.89
CA GLY A 194 -2.29 -3.88 -2.24
C GLY A 194 -2.10 -5.39 -2.36
N VAL A 195 -1.82 -5.84 -3.58
CA VAL A 195 -1.60 -7.25 -3.92
C VAL A 195 -0.34 -7.38 -4.79
N VAL A 196 0.39 -8.48 -4.62
CA VAL A 196 1.58 -8.79 -5.41
C VAL A 196 1.35 -10.06 -6.23
N HIS A 197 1.63 -10.00 -7.52
CA HIS A 197 1.70 -11.15 -8.43
C HIS A 197 3.14 -11.35 -8.87
N ILE A 198 3.66 -12.56 -8.74
CA ILE A 198 5.03 -12.87 -9.16
C ILE A 198 5.01 -13.29 -10.63
N ILE A 199 5.92 -12.73 -11.43
CA ILE A 199 6.01 -12.96 -12.87
C ILE A 199 7.41 -13.49 -13.27
N ASP A 200 7.48 -14.27 -14.36
CA ASP A 200 8.69 -14.96 -14.83
C ASP A 200 9.52 -14.16 -15.85
N ALA A 201 9.08 -12.94 -16.18
CA ALA A 201 9.81 -12.05 -17.08
C ALA A 201 9.68 -10.59 -16.68
N VAL A 202 10.71 -9.79 -16.95
CA VAL A 202 10.68 -8.33 -16.79
C VAL A 202 10.00 -7.73 -18.01
N LEU A 203 8.95 -6.94 -17.79
CA LEU A 203 8.23 -6.19 -18.83
C LEU A 203 8.88 -4.82 -19.00
N MET A 204 8.96 -4.32 -20.21
CA MET A 204 9.64 -3.05 -20.51
C MET A 204 8.84 -2.20 -21.47
N LYS A 205 8.80 -0.89 -21.21
CA LYS A 205 8.34 0.08 -22.18
C LYS A 205 9.33 0.21 -23.34
N GLU A 206 8.85 0.49 -24.55
CA GLU A 206 9.68 0.59 -25.75
C GLU A 206 10.85 1.57 -25.61
N ALA A 207 10.66 2.68 -24.91
CA ALA A 207 11.67 3.73 -24.72
C ALA A 207 12.88 3.34 -23.86
N ILE A 208 12.82 2.24 -23.09
CA ILE A 208 13.90 1.82 -22.15
C ILE A 208 14.93 0.90 -22.82
N LYS A 209 14.70 0.51 -24.07
CA LYS A 209 15.56 -0.45 -24.81
C LYS A 209 16.85 0.13 -25.37
N GLN A 210 17.08 1.45 -25.31
CA GLN A 210 18.26 2.08 -25.96
C GLN A 210 19.46 2.21 -25.04
#